data_e0820341cae643a1b87f91a2e7ece687
#
_entry.id   e0820341cae643a1b87f91a2e7ece687
#
_cell.length_a   1.000
_cell.length_b   1.000
_cell.length_c   1.000
_cell.angle_alpha   90.00
_cell.angle_beta   90.00
_cell.angle_gamma   90.00
#
_symmetry.space_group_name_H-M   'P 1'
#
loop_
_entity.id
_entity.type
_entity.pdbx_description
1 polymer ?
#
loop_
_entity_poly.entity_id
_entity_poly.type
_entity_poly.pdbx_seq_one_letter_code
_entity_poly.pdbx_strand_id
1 'polypeptide(L)'
;MSRQQHSLTCWPKVWDELPNKNEVTDWREEVHQLLCFFQETHKLVSNLSPRLYQDLRLTANLHLTTPVYNEIDALISSTYYAPFYVLCALRTIVEDGAEYENMTEKYYALKVMSHVNQSICKQEWEEFMSCPPSHQSLEMGAMLMARWFQPHISDVSIKQMTNKIDSMAKACLNMLLSAHPDHPALTTPMIHRDQPLEESKWSTERCRQLFTCIIHVLFVQMRMTGSNEDYYQLKNSLLNEVLKSKKGIPIILSIVYKAVCHRLGLLLEPVNYPCYFVLRWKIPGEELREGRTAGVEKDESLLASCEPMQVFQRMIRNIMNVAQMQSQIFDLMELFCPATELMCLLIPTDRNVQELLLRIYYSSKVHFDRIVIGCRRLLAQGPSPLHEEMLSDCEQILKNQNESPKPIIPNQRNREIAYATGLVMQHKRYHYTCVIFGWDKECKMPAAWVRRMGVHNLQYKTKQPFYNVLVYDGSHRYAAQENLEVASDPNPVTHPDIGKYFKEFRETHYIPNNELQQQYPDDEPVRNENLRVRNFL
;
A
#
# COMPACT_ATOMS: atom_id res chain seq x y z
N MET A 1 -32.60 0.88 3.99
CA MET A 1 -32.54 -0.29 3.08
C MET A 1 -31.92 -1.46 3.82
N SER A 2 -32.43 -2.68 3.66
CA SER A 2 -31.81 -3.83 4.33
C SER A 2 -30.43 -4.12 3.70
N ARG A 3 -29.47 -4.65 4.50
CA ARG A 3 -28.11 -5.04 4.02
C ARG A 3 -28.17 -5.96 2.79
N GLN A 4 -29.21 -6.77 2.65
CA GLN A 4 -29.47 -7.63 1.48
C GLN A 4 -29.85 -6.85 0.21
N GLN A 5 -30.53 -5.72 0.31
CA GLN A 5 -30.85 -4.88 -0.86
C GLN A 5 -29.61 -4.15 -1.38
N HIS A 6 -28.68 -3.80 -0.49
CA HIS A 6 -27.42 -3.13 -0.88
C HIS A 6 -26.48 -4.09 -1.66
N SER A 7 -26.37 -5.34 -1.24
CA SER A 7 -25.55 -6.34 -1.94
C SER A 7 -26.06 -6.64 -3.36
N LEU A 8 -27.35 -6.57 -3.59
CA LEU A 8 -27.94 -6.72 -4.93
C LEU A 8 -27.68 -5.52 -5.86
N THR A 9 -27.54 -4.30 -5.30
CA THR A 9 -27.20 -3.11 -6.09
C THR A 9 -25.73 -3.08 -6.55
N CYS A 10 -24.84 -3.81 -5.87
CA CYS A 10 -23.44 -3.94 -6.24
C CYS A 10 -23.20 -4.97 -7.36
N TRP A 11 -24.16 -5.89 -7.60
CA TRP A 11 -24.01 -6.99 -8.56
C TRP A 11 -23.58 -6.55 -9.97
N PRO A 12 -24.15 -5.51 -10.59
CA PRO A 12 -23.73 -5.08 -11.92
C PRO A 12 -22.24 -4.69 -11.98
N LYS A 13 -21.73 -4.03 -10.92
CA LYS A 13 -20.31 -3.65 -10.83
C LYS A 13 -19.41 -4.88 -10.65
N VAL A 14 -19.82 -5.82 -9.78
CA VAL A 14 -19.11 -7.08 -9.55
C VAL A 14 -19.07 -7.90 -10.83
N TRP A 15 -20.21 -8.02 -11.51
CA TRP A 15 -20.32 -8.75 -12.77
C TRP A 15 -19.38 -8.22 -13.86
N ASP A 16 -19.23 -6.90 -13.97
CA ASP A 16 -18.35 -6.27 -14.95
C ASP A 16 -16.86 -6.46 -14.63
N GLU A 17 -16.51 -6.68 -13.36
CA GLU A 17 -15.14 -6.90 -12.89
C GLU A 17 -14.76 -8.39 -12.84
N LEU A 18 -15.72 -9.33 -12.91
CA LEU A 18 -15.45 -10.76 -12.88
C LEU A 18 -14.59 -11.18 -14.09
N PRO A 19 -13.47 -11.85 -13.87
CA PRO A 19 -12.71 -12.48 -14.93
C PRO A 19 -13.53 -13.65 -15.49
N ASN A 20 -13.43 -13.90 -16.80
CA ASN A 20 -14.09 -15.03 -17.49
C ASN A 20 -15.61 -15.13 -17.27
N LYS A 21 -16.29 -14.00 -17.10
CA LYS A 21 -17.74 -13.94 -16.88
C LYS A 21 -18.60 -14.71 -17.91
N ASN A 22 -18.06 -14.96 -19.11
CA ASN A 22 -18.71 -15.73 -20.17
C ASN A 22 -18.76 -17.24 -19.85
N GLU A 23 -18.01 -17.72 -18.86
CA GLU A 23 -17.97 -19.12 -18.40
C GLU A 23 -19.00 -19.39 -17.29
N VAL A 24 -19.62 -18.33 -16.75
CA VAL A 24 -20.67 -18.47 -15.73
C VAL A 24 -21.92 -19.08 -16.38
N THR A 25 -22.24 -20.29 -15.97
CA THR A 25 -23.39 -21.06 -16.50
C THR A 25 -24.67 -20.86 -15.69
N ASP A 26 -24.57 -20.61 -14.40
CA ASP A 26 -25.70 -20.35 -13.49
C ASP A 26 -25.48 -19.07 -12.65
N TRP A 27 -26.04 -17.96 -13.14
CA TRP A 27 -25.97 -16.66 -12.46
C TRP A 27 -26.69 -16.62 -11.09
N ARG A 28 -27.67 -17.53 -10.87
CA ARG A 28 -28.40 -17.58 -9.57
C ARG A 28 -27.51 -18.16 -8.49
N GLU A 29 -26.77 -19.20 -8.82
CA GLU A 29 -25.79 -19.79 -7.92
C GLU A 29 -24.69 -18.78 -7.59
N GLU A 30 -24.20 -18.03 -8.58
CA GLU A 30 -23.18 -16.99 -8.38
C GLU A 30 -23.68 -15.86 -7.47
N VAL A 31 -24.94 -15.42 -7.62
CA VAL A 31 -25.53 -14.43 -6.72
C VAL A 31 -25.68 -15.01 -5.31
N HIS A 32 -26.04 -16.28 -5.18
CA HIS A 32 -26.13 -16.94 -3.87
C HIS A 32 -24.77 -17.00 -3.18
N GLN A 33 -23.73 -17.41 -3.91
CA GLN A 33 -22.35 -17.41 -3.42
C GLN A 33 -21.90 -16.00 -3.00
N LEU A 34 -22.12 -14.99 -3.82
CA LEU A 34 -21.83 -13.59 -3.47
C LEU A 34 -22.46 -13.21 -2.13
N LEU A 35 -23.75 -13.52 -1.91
CA LEU A 35 -24.43 -13.22 -0.66
C LEU A 35 -23.84 -13.96 0.54
N CYS A 36 -23.42 -15.21 0.37
CA CYS A 36 -22.72 -15.98 1.41
C CYS A 36 -21.38 -15.31 1.75
N PHE A 37 -20.58 -14.97 0.76
CA PHE A 37 -19.30 -14.30 0.98
C PHE A 37 -19.46 -12.92 1.64
N PHE A 38 -20.52 -12.17 1.33
CA PHE A 38 -20.84 -10.92 2.02
C PHE A 38 -21.07 -11.15 3.51
N GLN A 39 -21.89 -12.15 3.87
CA GLN A 39 -22.18 -12.48 5.26
C GLN A 39 -20.92 -12.94 6.02
N GLU A 40 -20.12 -13.81 5.42
CA GLU A 40 -18.88 -14.32 6.02
C GLU A 40 -17.84 -13.20 6.19
N THR A 41 -17.67 -12.35 5.18
CA THR A 41 -16.75 -11.20 5.24
C THR A 41 -17.17 -10.21 6.33
N HIS A 42 -18.43 -9.86 6.40
CA HIS A 42 -18.95 -8.98 7.47
C HIS A 42 -18.76 -9.58 8.86
N LYS A 43 -19.03 -10.89 9.02
CA LYS A 43 -18.81 -11.61 10.27
C LYS A 43 -17.32 -11.63 10.65
N LEU A 44 -16.44 -11.85 9.70
CA LEU A 44 -15.00 -11.81 9.90
C LEU A 44 -14.58 -10.41 10.39
N VAL A 45 -14.92 -9.35 9.66
CA VAL A 45 -14.52 -7.96 9.98
C VAL A 45 -15.05 -7.53 11.34
N SER A 46 -16.32 -7.79 11.66
CA SER A 46 -16.92 -7.40 12.95
C SER A 46 -16.30 -8.13 14.15
N ASN A 47 -15.74 -9.32 13.94
CA ASN A 47 -15.07 -10.08 14.99
C ASN A 47 -13.58 -9.70 15.18
N LEU A 48 -12.99 -8.84 14.35
CA LEU A 48 -11.58 -8.49 14.47
C LEU A 48 -11.30 -7.56 15.65
N SER A 49 -12.16 -6.58 15.92
CA SER A 49 -11.96 -5.63 17.02
C SER A 49 -11.82 -6.33 18.37
N PRO A 50 -12.74 -7.20 18.82
CA PRO A 50 -12.59 -7.92 20.10
C PRO A 50 -11.32 -8.79 20.16
N ARG A 51 -10.89 -9.37 19.03
CA ARG A 51 -9.71 -10.25 18.97
C ARG A 51 -8.39 -9.50 19.03
N LEU A 52 -8.34 -8.31 18.43
CA LEU A 52 -7.10 -7.59 18.16
C LEU A 52 -6.93 -6.30 19.00
N TYR A 53 -7.97 -5.86 19.72
CA TYR A 53 -7.95 -4.61 20.47
C TYR A 53 -6.80 -4.51 21.47
N GLN A 54 -6.52 -5.58 22.22
CA GLN A 54 -5.47 -5.62 23.25
C GLN A 54 -4.08 -5.90 22.68
N ASP A 55 -3.95 -6.18 21.38
CA ASP A 55 -2.65 -6.40 20.79
C ASP A 55 -1.91 -5.08 20.62
N LEU A 56 -1.02 -4.77 21.60
CA LEU A 56 -0.20 -3.56 21.63
C LEU A 56 0.83 -3.51 20.48
N ARG A 57 1.06 -4.65 19.79
CA ARG A 57 1.94 -4.72 18.62
C ARG A 57 1.28 -4.11 17.38
N LEU A 58 -0.03 -3.92 17.43
CA LEU A 58 -0.83 -3.30 16.38
C LEU A 58 -0.78 -1.76 16.46
N THR A 59 0.41 -1.18 16.62
CA THR A 59 0.61 0.27 16.47
C THR A 59 0.84 0.58 14.99
N ALA A 60 0.27 1.66 14.51
CA ALA A 60 0.34 2.36 13.22
C ALA A 60 0.55 1.53 11.91
N ASN A 61 1.34 0.45 11.91
CA ASN A 61 1.57 -0.43 10.77
C ASN A 61 0.95 -1.80 11.02
N LEU A 62 -0.36 -1.86 10.94
CA LEU A 62 -1.12 -3.01 11.33
C LEU A 62 -0.93 -4.20 10.40
N HIS A 63 -0.11 -5.09 10.83
CA HIS A 63 -0.18 -6.47 10.39
C HIS A 63 -1.19 -7.20 11.28
N LEU A 64 -2.13 -7.89 10.66
CA LEU A 64 -3.04 -8.80 11.34
C LEU A 64 -2.24 -9.97 11.95
N THR A 65 -2.79 -10.67 12.92
CA THR A 65 -2.12 -11.85 13.49
C THR A 65 -2.15 -13.02 12.52
N THR A 66 -1.19 -13.93 12.63
CA THR A 66 -1.12 -15.14 11.79
C THR A 66 -2.43 -15.92 11.73
N PRO A 67 -3.16 -16.17 12.85
CA PRO A 67 -4.46 -16.86 12.76
C PRO A 67 -5.49 -16.11 11.92
N VAL A 68 -5.50 -14.78 11.96
CA VAL A 68 -6.41 -13.96 11.15
C VAL A 68 -6.04 -14.02 9.67
N TYR A 69 -4.74 -13.96 9.34
CA TYR A 69 -4.28 -14.14 7.96
C TYR A 69 -4.71 -15.50 7.40
N ASN A 70 -4.51 -16.58 8.16
CA ASN A 70 -4.90 -17.92 7.74
C ASN A 70 -6.42 -18.05 7.51
N GLU A 71 -7.24 -17.38 8.32
CA GLU A 71 -8.70 -17.34 8.17
C GLU A 71 -9.10 -16.60 6.88
N ILE A 72 -8.46 -15.48 6.57
CA ILE A 72 -8.68 -14.72 5.33
C ILE A 72 -8.22 -15.55 4.13
N ASP A 73 -7.03 -16.14 4.19
CA ASP A 73 -6.47 -16.95 3.11
C ASP A 73 -7.33 -18.18 2.81
N ALA A 74 -7.88 -18.83 3.85
CA ALA A 74 -8.84 -19.92 3.68
C ALA A 74 -10.13 -19.45 2.99
N LEU A 75 -10.64 -18.26 3.35
CA LEU A 75 -11.84 -17.68 2.74
C LEU A 75 -11.64 -17.39 1.25
N ILE A 76 -10.54 -16.70 0.89
CA ILE A 76 -10.27 -16.31 -0.50
C ILE A 76 -9.80 -17.46 -1.38
N SER A 77 -9.34 -18.56 -0.81
CA SER A 77 -8.93 -19.78 -1.54
C SER A 77 -10.06 -20.79 -1.72
N SER A 78 -11.24 -20.54 -1.18
CA SER A 78 -12.34 -21.50 -1.16
C SER A 78 -12.97 -21.73 -2.54
N THR A 79 -13.03 -20.72 -3.40
CA THR A 79 -13.48 -20.79 -4.80
C THR A 79 -12.69 -19.86 -5.68
N TYR A 80 -12.76 -20.05 -7.01
CA TYR A 80 -12.06 -19.20 -7.98
C TYR A 80 -12.44 -17.71 -7.87
N TYR A 81 -13.72 -17.42 -7.65
CA TYR A 81 -14.23 -16.03 -7.56
C TYR A 81 -14.25 -15.47 -6.12
N ALA A 82 -13.91 -16.26 -5.11
CA ALA A 82 -13.94 -15.84 -3.70
C ALA A 82 -13.18 -14.52 -3.44
N PRO A 83 -11.96 -14.30 -3.96
CA PRO A 83 -11.26 -13.03 -3.75
C PRO A 83 -12.05 -11.81 -4.22
N PHE A 84 -12.76 -11.92 -5.35
CA PHE A 84 -13.58 -10.84 -5.90
C PHE A 84 -14.81 -10.56 -5.05
N TYR A 85 -15.49 -11.61 -4.58
CA TYR A 85 -16.67 -11.47 -3.73
C TYR A 85 -16.31 -10.85 -2.37
N VAL A 86 -15.20 -11.29 -1.78
CA VAL A 86 -14.66 -10.73 -0.54
C VAL A 86 -14.29 -9.25 -0.74
N LEU A 87 -13.59 -8.89 -1.82
CA LEU A 87 -13.26 -7.49 -2.12
C LEU A 87 -14.51 -6.63 -2.32
N CYS A 88 -15.53 -7.16 -2.98
CA CYS A 88 -16.80 -6.46 -3.15
C CYS A 88 -17.48 -6.18 -1.81
N ALA A 89 -17.54 -7.19 -0.93
CA ALA A 89 -18.08 -7.04 0.42
C ALA A 89 -17.28 -6.00 1.24
N LEU A 90 -15.95 -6.03 1.16
CA LEU A 90 -15.09 -5.07 1.86
C LEU A 90 -15.26 -3.64 1.32
N ARG A 91 -15.42 -3.47 0.00
CA ARG A 91 -15.71 -2.15 -0.60
C ARG A 91 -17.00 -1.55 -0.08
N THR A 92 -18.07 -2.35 0.09
CA THR A 92 -19.31 -1.81 0.67
C THR A 92 -19.12 -1.32 2.11
N ILE A 93 -18.30 -2.00 2.92
CA ILE A 93 -17.99 -1.53 4.28
C ILE A 93 -17.18 -0.22 4.26
N VAL A 94 -16.29 -0.06 3.26
CA VAL A 94 -15.39 1.10 3.18
C VAL A 94 -16.04 2.31 2.52
N GLU A 95 -16.88 2.09 1.49
CA GLU A 95 -17.44 3.13 0.61
C GLU A 95 -18.85 3.57 1.00
N ASP A 96 -19.58 2.81 1.85
CA ASP A 96 -20.92 3.20 2.32
C ASP A 96 -20.83 4.51 3.10
N GLY A 97 -21.17 5.60 2.39
CA GLY A 97 -21.16 6.95 2.92
C GLY A 97 -22.33 7.21 3.88
N ALA A 98 -22.06 7.99 4.90
CA ALA A 98 -22.92 8.85 5.71
C ALA A 98 -23.97 8.21 6.63
N GLU A 99 -24.58 7.06 6.35
CA GLU A 99 -25.62 6.50 7.25
C GLU A 99 -25.13 5.43 8.24
N TYR A 100 -23.92 4.86 8.01
CA TYR A 100 -23.30 3.83 8.86
C TYR A 100 -21.77 3.96 8.88
N GLU A 101 -21.24 5.08 9.32
CA GLU A 101 -19.78 5.19 9.50
C GLU A 101 -19.34 4.48 10.79
N ASN A 102 -19.35 3.16 10.80
CA ASN A 102 -18.61 2.43 11.83
C ASN A 102 -17.11 2.47 11.46
N MET A 103 -16.41 3.49 11.98
CA MET A 103 -14.97 3.70 11.73
C MET A 103 -14.13 2.48 12.13
N THR A 104 -14.58 1.68 13.12
CA THR A 104 -13.90 0.47 13.56
C THR A 104 -14.03 -0.65 12.52
N GLU A 105 -15.21 -0.89 11.97
CA GLU A 105 -15.38 -1.87 10.88
C GLU A 105 -14.61 -1.44 9.63
N LYS A 106 -14.69 -0.16 9.26
CA LYS A 106 -13.93 0.41 8.13
C LYS A 106 -12.42 0.22 8.30
N TYR A 107 -11.91 0.47 9.50
CA TYR A 107 -10.49 0.29 9.83
C TYR A 107 -10.01 -1.15 9.59
N TYR A 108 -10.74 -2.14 10.11
CA TYR A 108 -10.38 -3.54 9.91
C TYR A 108 -10.67 -4.02 8.48
N ALA A 109 -11.74 -3.55 7.84
CA ALA A 109 -12.05 -3.86 6.44
C ALA A 109 -10.92 -3.41 5.49
N LEU A 110 -10.35 -2.21 5.69
CA LEU A 110 -9.20 -1.73 4.91
C LEU A 110 -7.97 -2.63 5.05
N LYS A 111 -7.74 -3.19 6.25
CA LYS A 111 -6.61 -4.09 6.48
C LYS A 111 -6.81 -5.47 5.84
N VAL A 112 -8.02 -6.01 5.95
CA VAL A 112 -8.40 -7.24 5.24
C VAL A 112 -8.30 -7.03 3.73
N MET A 113 -8.81 -5.92 3.21
CA MET A 113 -8.75 -5.56 1.80
C MET A 113 -7.30 -5.45 1.30
N SER A 114 -6.42 -4.83 2.08
CA SER A 114 -5.00 -4.75 1.74
C SER A 114 -4.35 -6.13 1.63
N HIS A 115 -4.65 -7.04 2.56
CA HIS A 115 -4.14 -8.40 2.52
C HIS A 115 -4.67 -9.18 1.29
N VAL A 116 -5.97 -9.10 1.02
CA VAL A 116 -6.59 -9.76 -0.15
C VAL A 116 -6.00 -9.23 -1.45
N ASN A 117 -5.89 -7.91 -1.60
CA ASN A 117 -5.29 -7.29 -2.79
C ASN A 117 -3.82 -7.71 -2.96
N GLN A 118 -3.07 -7.80 -1.86
CA GLN A 118 -1.67 -8.22 -1.91
C GLN A 118 -1.53 -9.71 -2.25
N SER A 119 -2.43 -10.57 -1.76
CA SER A 119 -2.47 -12.00 -2.12
C SER A 119 -2.77 -12.20 -3.62
N ILE A 120 -3.76 -11.46 -4.16
CA ILE A 120 -4.06 -11.47 -5.60
C ILE A 120 -2.86 -10.98 -6.42
N CYS A 121 -2.28 -9.84 -6.02
CA CYS A 121 -1.15 -9.26 -6.74
C CYS A 121 0.09 -10.17 -6.70
N LYS A 122 0.29 -10.90 -5.59
CA LYS A 122 1.35 -11.91 -5.48
C LYS A 122 1.17 -13.02 -6.51
N GLN A 123 -0.05 -13.57 -6.62
CA GLN A 123 -0.36 -14.61 -7.60
C GLN A 123 -0.14 -14.09 -9.04
N GLU A 124 -0.61 -12.88 -9.35
CA GLU A 124 -0.38 -12.26 -10.66
C GLU A 124 1.11 -12.06 -10.97
N TRP A 125 1.93 -11.71 -9.97
CA TRP A 125 3.39 -11.63 -10.12
C TRP A 125 4.00 -13.01 -10.38
N GLU A 126 3.59 -14.06 -9.66
CA GLU A 126 4.06 -15.44 -9.85
C GLU A 126 3.73 -15.94 -11.26
N GLU A 127 2.51 -15.70 -11.73
CA GLU A 127 2.07 -16.03 -13.10
C GLU A 127 2.87 -15.24 -14.15
N PHE A 128 3.04 -13.93 -13.97
CA PHE A 128 3.80 -13.07 -14.86
C PHE A 128 5.27 -13.48 -14.96
N MET A 129 5.88 -13.83 -13.83
CA MET A 129 7.29 -14.26 -13.79
C MET A 129 7.50 -15.68 -14.33
N SER A 130 6.45 -16.52 -14.39
CA SER A 130 6.51 -17.83 -15.04
C SER A 130 6.55 -17.76 -16.57
N CYS A 131 6.15 -16.62 -17.15
CA CYS A 131 6.21 -16.39 -18.58
C CYS A 131 7.67 -16.24 -19.06
N PRO A 132 7.97 -16.61 -20.32
CA PRO A 132 9.29 -16.34 -20.91
C PRO A 132 9.63 -14.82 -20.88
N PRO A 133 10.90 -14.42 -20.74
CA PRO A 133 11.30 -13.00 -20.67
C PRO A 133 10.79 -12.13 -21.81
N SER A 134 10.64 -12.70 -23.02
CA SER A 134 10.06 -11.99 -24.18
C SER A 134 8.58 -11.57 -24.00
N HIS A 135 7.85 -12.23 -23.11
CA HIS A 135 6.46 -11.93 -22.77
C HIS A 135 6.32 -11.11 -21.48
N GLN A 136 7.41 -10.90 -20.75
CA GLN A 136 7.43 -10.08 -19.54
C GLN A 136 7.54 -8.59 -19.91
N SER A 137 6.41 -7.97 -20.27
CA SER A 137 6.42 -6.55 -20.65
C SER A 137 6.75 -5.65 -19.45
N LEU A 138 7.62 -4.63 -19.65
CA LEU A 138 7.95 -3.64 -18.61
C LEU A 138 6.71 -2.86 -18.16
N GLU A 139 5.78 -2.64 -19.06
CA GLU A 139 4.49 -1.99 -18.77
C GLU A 139 3.68 -2.80 -17.75
N MET A 140 3.50 -4.11 -17.97
CA MET A 140 2.76 -4.97 -17.06
C MET A 140 3.43 -5.06 -15.70
N GLY A 141 4.76 -5.26 -15.65
CA GLY A 141 5.50 -5.26 -14.39
C GLY A 141 5.37 -3.93 -13.62
N ALA A 142 5.38 -2.78 -14.32
CA ALA A 142 5.15 -1.48 -13.68
C ALA A 142 3.70 -1.30 -13.15
N MET A 143 2.71 -1.89 -13.83
CA MET A 143 1.30 -1.91 -13.36
C MET A 143 1.14 -2.79 -12.12
N LEU A 144 1.72 -3.99 -12.12
CA LEU A 144 1.73 -4.88 -10.95
C LEU A 144 2.45 -4.24 -9.77
N MET A 145 3.55 -3.52 -10.02
CA MET A 145 4.27 -2.78 -8.99
C MET A 145 3.42 -1.66 -8.38
N ALA A 146 2.66 -0.93 -9.20
CA ALA A 146 1.74 0.09 -8.71
C ALA A 146 0.65 -0.50 -7.79
N ARG A 147 0.14 -1.69 -8.09
CA ARG A 147 -0.81 -2.43 -7.23
C ARG A 147 -0.16 -2.96 -5.95
N TRP A 148 1.04 -3.50 -6.05
CA TRP A 148 1.80 -4.05 -4.91
C TRP A 148 2.03 -3.01 -3.81
N PHE A 149 2.42 -1.80 -4.19
CA PHE A 149 2.72 -0.71 -3.24
C PHE A 149 1.49 0.12 -2.82
N GLN A 150 0.32 -0.15 -3.38
CA GLN A 150 -0.93 0.54 -3.05
C GLN A 150 -2.08 -0.45 -2.78
N PRO A 151 -1.90 -1.48 -1.91
CA PRO A 151 -2.89 -2.53 -1.70
C PRO A 151 -4.17 -2.03 -1.02
N HIS A 152 -4.12 -0.88 -0.35
CA HIS A 152 -5.25 -0.23 0.31
C HIS A 152 -6.10 0.65 -0.63
N ILE A 153 -5.63 0.88 -1.86
CA ILE A 153 -6.35 1.67 -2.86
C ILE A 153 -7.16 0.73 -3.75
N SER A 154 -8.48 0.83 -3.69
CA SER A 154 -9.40 -0.02 -4.45
C SER A 154 -9.32 0.16 -5.96
N ASP A 155 -8.75 1.28 -6.45
CA ASP A 155 -8.88 1.72 -7.85
C ASP A 155 -7.54 1.74 -8.62
N VAL A 156 -6.56 0.91 -8.24
CA VAL A 156 -5.34 0.73 -9.05
C VAL A 156 -5.61 -0.29 -10.15
N SER A 157 -6.35 0.13 -11.18
CA SER A 157 -6.82 -0.74 -12.26
C SER A 157 -5.82 -0.84 -13.40
N ILE A 158 -5.40 -2.09 -13.73
CA ILE A 158 -4.59 -2.40 -14.92
C ILE A 158 -5.29 -1.90 -16.18
N LYS A 159 -6.60 -2.15 -16.31
CA LYS A 159 -7.42 -1.71 -17.45
C LYS A 159 -7.39 -0.19 -17.64
N GLN A 160 -7.50 0.58 -16.56
CA GLN A 160 -7.44 2.04 -16.63
C GLN A 160 -6.07 2.55 -17.06
N MET A 161 -4.98 1.97 -16.54
CA MET A 161 -3.62 2.31 -16.92
C MET A 161 -3.38 2.00 -18.40
N THR A 162 -3.79 0.82 -18.86
CA THR A 162 -3.72 0.42 -20.28
C THR A 162 -4.48 1.40 -21.17
N ASN A 163 -5.74 1.73 -20.83
CA ASN A 163 -6.54 2.68 -21.59
C ASN A 163 -5.91 4.07 -21.71
N LYS A 164 -5.23 4.54 -20.65
CA LYS A 164 -4.50 5.81 -20.70
C LYS A 164 -3.32 5.77 -21.66
N ILE A 165 -2.54 4.68 -21.66
CA ILE A 165 -1.41 4.50 -22.59
C ILE A 165 -1.91 4.36 -24.02
N ASP A 166 -3.02 3.61 -24.25
CA ASP A 166 -3.66 3.51 -25.57
C ASP A 166 -4.14 4.87 -26.08
N SER A 167 -4.69 5.70 -25.18
CA SER A 167 -5.10 7.06 -25.53
C SER A 167 -3.91 7.95 -25.91
N MET A 168 -2.75 7.77 -25.24
CA MET A 168 -1.51 8.46 -25.60
C MET A 168 -1.02 8.03 -27.00
N ALA A 169 -1.06 6.73 -27.31
CA ALA A 169 -0.69 6.22 -28.63
C ALA A 169 -1.64 6.76 -29.74
N LYS A 170 -2.95 6.80 -29.45
CA LYS A 170 -3.94 7.42 -30.38
C LYS A 170 -3.66 8.91 -30.62
N ALA A 171 -3.29 9.66 -29.59
CA ALA A 171 -2.90 11.06 -29.74
C ALA A 171 -1.65 11.23 -30.63
N CYS A 172 -0.69 10.28 -30.54
CA CYS A 172 0.47 10.27 -31.43
C CYS A 172 0.08 9.98 -32.89
N LEU A 173 -0.89 9.08 -33.15
CA LEU A 173 -1.42 8.84 -34.50
C LEU A 173 -2.15 10.07 -35.06
N ASN A 174 -2.89 10.81 -34.23
CA ASN A 174 -3.54 12.05 -34.65
C ASN A 174 -2.50 13.12 -35.07
N MET A 175 -1.42 13.24 -34.31
CA MET A 175 -0.30 14.11 -34.65
C MET A 175 0.38 13.67 -35.95
N LEU A 176 0.60 12.36 -36.10
CA LEU A 176 1.19 11.75 -37.29
C LEU A 176 0.34 12.01 -38.53
N LEU A 177 -0.99 11.90 -38.43
CA LEU A 177 -1.91 12.18 -39.51
C LEU A 177 -1.77 13.63 -40.00
N SER A 178 -1.58 14.57 -39.09
CA SER A 178 -1.39 15.99 -39.43
C SER A 178 -0.03 16.28 -40.07
N ALA A 179 1.03 15.59 -39.63
CA ALA A 179 2.39 15.84 -40.08
C ALA A 179 2.81 14.97 -41.30
N HIS A 180 2.33 13.73 -41.36
CA HIS A 180 2.70 12.71 -42.34
C HIS A 180 1.49 11.86 -42.73
N PRO A 181 0.54 12.38 -43.49
CA PRO A 181 -0.75 11.72 -43.80
C PRO A 181 -0.62 10.41 -44.59
N ASP A 182 0.52 10.18 -45.24
CA ASP A 182 0.86 8.98 -46.01
C ASP A 182 1.59 7.90 -45.19
N HIS A 183 1.73 8.09 -43.87
CA HIS A 183 2.46 7.14 -43.02
C HIS A 183 1.67 5.84 -42.83
N PRO A 184 2.27 4.64 -43.05
CA PRO A 184 1.54 3.36 -43.01
C PRO A 184 1.00 2.99 -41.61
N ALA A 185 1.55 3.53 -40.55
CA ALA A 185 1.03 3.32 -39.20
C ALA A 185 -0.40 3.87 -39.01
N LEU A 186 -0.87 4.77 -39.84
CA LEU A 186 -2.24 5.33 -39.80
C LEU A 186 -3.31 4.31 -40.20
N THR A 187 -2.96 3.36 -41.06
CA THR A 187 -3.86 2.30 -41.56
C THR A 187 -3.63 0.96 -40.88
N THR A 188 -2.59 0.84 -40.08
CA THR A 188 -2.22 -0.40 -39.37
C THR A 188 -2.81 -0.38 -37.96
N PRO A 189 -3.49 -1.45 -37.50
CA PRO A 189 -3.96 -1.54 -36.12
C PRO A 189 -2.82 -1.41 -35.12
N MET A 190 -3.08 -0.74 -34.00
CA MET A 190 -2.12 -0.68 -32.88
C MET A 190 -1.81 -2.10 -32.37
N ILE A 191 -0.56 -2.32 -31.99
CA ILE A 191 -0.12 -3.59 -31.44
C ILE A 191 -0.62 -3.71 -29.99
N HIS A 192 -1.20 -4.87 -29.66
CA HIS A 192 -1.60 -5.13 -28.28
C HIS A 192 -0.35 -5.23 -27.38
N ARG A 193 -0.45 -4.76 -26.15
CA ARG A 193 0.69 -4.72 -25.19
C ARG A 193 1.37 -6.08 -24.96
N ASP A 194 0.59 -7.17 -25.02
CA ASP A 194 1.07 -8.53 -24.74
C ASP A 194 1.57 -9.24 -26.02
N GLN A 195 1.49 -8.59 -27.17
CA GLN A 195 2.01 -9.12 -28.43
C GLN A 195 3.49 -8.78 -28.54
N PRO A 196 4.40 -9.78 -28.60
CA PRO A 196 5.84 -9.52 -28.74
C PRO A 196 6.13 -8.85 -30.09
N LEU A 197 7.19 -8.02 -30.09
CA LEU A 197 7.70 -7.34 -31.27
C LEU A 197 9.20 -7.67 -31.36
N GLU A 198 9.59 -8.36 -32.44
CA GLU A 198 10.98 -8.77 -32.65
C GLU A 198 11.82 -7.66 -33.29
N GLU A 199 11.18 -6.84 -34.15
CA GLU A 199 11.81 -5.71 -34.80
C GLU A 199 10.80 -4.56 -35.02
N SER A 200 11.32 -3.35 -35.34
CA SER A 200 10.45 -2.23 -35.70
C SER A 200 9.79 -2.49 -37.07
N LYS A 201 8.47 -2.26 -37.16
CA LYS A 201 7.68 -2.56 -38.36
C LYS A 201 7.94 -1.63 -39.56
N TRP A 202 8.65 -0.53 -39.33
CA TRP A 202 8.75 0.56 -40.29
C TRP A 202 10.20 0.77 -40.75
N SER A 203 10.38 1.38 -41.91
CA SER A 203 11.69 1.83 -42.38
C SER A 203 12.30 2.86 -41.39
N THR A 204 13.60 3.01 -41.41
CA THR A 204 14.35 3.96 -40.54
C THR A 204 13.75 5.38 -40.59
N GLU A 205 13.41 5.88 -41.79
CA GLU A 205 12.80 7.22 -41.95
C GLU A 205 11.42 7.29 -41.31
N ARG A 206 10.56 6.30 -41.54
CA ARG A 206 9.22 6.23 -40.93
C ARG A 206 9.29 6.07 -39.41
N CYS A 207 10.25 5.32 -38.89
CA CYS A 207 10.47 5.26 -37.44
C CYS A 207 10.83 6.64 -36.85
N ARG A 208 11.71 7.41 -37.52
CA ARG A 208 12.07 8.77 -37.08
C ARG A 208 10.88 9.73 -37.05
N GLN A 209 10.00 9.65 -38.07
CA GLN A 209 8.77 10.44 -38.10
C GLN A 209 7.87 10.13 -36.88
N LEU A 210 7.70 8.84 -36.55
CA LEU A 210 6.95 8.42 -35.37
C LEU A 210 7.61 8.91 -34.08
N PHE A 211 8.91 8.75 -33.91
CA PHE A 211 9.62 9.23 -32.72
C PHE A 211 9.43 10.73 -32.51
N THR A 212 9.49 11.53 -33.58
CA THR A 212 9.27 12.98 -33.50
C THR A 212 7.86 13.29 -33.00
N CYS A 213 6.83 12.61 -33.53
CA CYS A 213 5.44 12.78 -33.09
C CYS A 213 5.26 12.34 -31.63
N ILE A 214 5.82 11.20 -31.23
CA ILE A 214 5.71 10.68 -29.85
C ILE A 214 6.37 11.64 -28.86
N ILE A 215 7.57 12.13 -29.14
CA ILE A 215 8.28 13.10 -28.29
C ILE A 215 7.44 14.36 -28.15
N HIS A 216 6.92 14.89 -29.25
CA HIS A 216 6.10 16.10 -29.22
C HIS A 216 4.83 15.90 -28.38
N VAL A 217 4.10 14.80 -28.60
CA VAL A 217 2.86 14.54 -27.85
C VAL A 217 3.13 14.34 -26.37
N LEU A 218 4.08 13.47 -25.99
CA LEU A 218 4.29 13.14 -24.60
C LEU A 218 4.92 14.28 -23.80
N PHE A 219 5.98 14.91 -24.34
CA PHE A 219 6.78 15.88 -23.57
C PHE A 219 6.39 17.35 -23.82
N VAL A 220 5.82 17.70 -24.99
CA VAL A 220 5.39 19.07 -25.27
C VAL A 220 3.89 19.25 -25.01
N GLN A 221 3.03 18.45 -25.64
CA GLN A 221 1.57 18.61 -25.48
C GLN A 221 1.09 18.13 -24.09
N MET A 222 1.44 16.91 -23.69
CA MET A 222 1.02 16.34 -22.41
C MET A 222 1.91 16.78 -21.23
N ARG A 223 3.04 17.44 -21.50
CA ARG A 223 3.97 18.00 -20.51
C ARG A 223 4.49 16.96 -19.52
N MET A 224 4.76 15.76 -19.97
CA MET A 224 5.41 14.76 -19.13
C MET A 224 6.84 15.24 -18.80
N THR A 225 7.18 15.24 -17.51
CA THR A 225 8.47 15.80 -17.03
C THR A 225 9.13 14.90 -16.00
N GLY A 226 10.46 14.96 -15.93
CA GLY A 226 11.22 14.37 -14.83
C GLY A 226 10.95 15.12 -13.51
N SER A 227 10.94 14.38 -12.41
CA SER A 227 10.85 14.95 -11.07
C SER A 227 12.26 15.12 -10.49
N ASN A 228 12.82 16.33 -10.54
CA ASN A 228 14.15 16.62 -10.01
C ASN A 228 14.11 17.07 -8.54
N GLU A 229 13.11 17.89 -8.15
CA GLU A 229 12.97 18.43 -6.81
C GLU A 229 12.41 17.40 -5.82
N ASP A 230 11.50 16.55 -6.28
CA ASP A 230 10.78 15.53 -5.50
C ASP A 230 11.16 14.11 -5.91
N TYR A 231 12.42 13.86 -6.28
CA TYR A 231 12.85 12.57 -6.81
C TYR A 231 12.49 11.40 -5.89
N TYR A 232 12.65 11.57 -4.59
CA TYR A 232 12.42 10.55 -3.56
C TYR A 232 10.98 10.49 -3.03
N GLN A 233 9.99 10.78 -3.86
CA GLN A 233 8.58 10.55 -3.52
C GLN A 233 8.05 9.29 -4.21
N LEU A 234 7.39 8.41 -3.45
CA LEU A 234 6.85 7.13 -3.95
C LEU A 234 5.97 7.33 -5.19
N LYS A 235 5.09 8.35 -5.20
CA LYS A 235 4.18 8.65 -6.33
C LYS A 235 4.90 8.83 -7.67
N ASN A 236 6.17 9.25 -7.67
CA ASN A 236 6.96 9.43 -8.89
C ASN A 236 7.55 8.12 -9.42
N SER A 237 7.47 7.03 -8.62
CA SER A 237 7.93 5.68 -8.96
C SER A 237 6.79 4.73 -9.34
N LEU A 238 5.52 5.14 -9.21
CA LEU A 238 4.34 4.32 -9.48
C LEU A 238 3.64 4.76 -10.76
N LEU A 239 3.41 3.80 -11.67
CA LEU A 239 2.90 4.09 -13.02
C LEU A 239 1.54 4.80 -13.00
N ASN A 240 0.58 4.35 -12.18
CA ASN A 240 -0.75 4.97 -12.07
C ASN A 240 -0.68 6.44 -11.65
N GLU A 241 0.22 6.78 -10.72
CA GLU A 241 0.42 8.14 -10.23
C GLU A 241 1.12 9.03 -11.28
N VAL A 242 2.13 8.46 -11.97
CA VAL A 242 2.83 9.17 -13.06
C VAL A 242 1.89 9.44 -14.24
N LEU A 243 0.98 8.49 -14.57
CA LEU A 243 -0.04 8.70 -15.60
C LEU A 243 -1.08 9.77 -15.22
N LYS A 244 -1.29 10.04 -13.92
CA LYS A 244 -2.15 11.13 -13.42
C LYS A 244 -1.41 12.47 -13.40
N SER A 245 -0.26 12.52 -12.72
CA SER A 245 0.49 13.75 -12.44
C SER A 245 1.33 14.26 -13.63
N LYS A 246 1.66 13.37 -14.58
CA LYS A 246 2.61 13.62 -15.67
C LYS A 246 4.06 13.87 -15.20
N LYS A 247 4.36 13.58 -13.92
CA LYS A 247 5.69 13.70 -13.33
C LYS A 247 6.18 12.33 -12.86
N GLY A 248 7.42 11.98 -13.17
CA GLY A 248 7.95 10.68 -12.75
C GLY A 248 9.47 10.62 -12.81
N ILE A 249 10.03 9.58 -12.20
CA ILE A 249 11.47 9.27 -12.32
C ILE A 249 11.78 8.72 -13.73
N PRO A 250 13.03 8.88 -14.22
CA PRO A 250 13.38 8.53 -15.59
C PRO A 250 12.97 7.12 -16.03
N ILE A 251 13.11 6.11 -15.16
CA ILE A 251 12.77 4.72 -15.48
C ILE A 251 11.28 4.55 -15.80
N ILE A 252 10.37 5.18 -15.03
CA ILE A 252 8.92 5.08 -15.27
C ILE A 252 8.53 5.85 -16.54
N LEU A 253 9.09 7.04 -16.75
CA LEU A 253 8.88 7.80 -17.99
C LEU A 253 9.35 7.02 -19.22
N SER A 254 10.48 6.32 -19.11
CA SER A 254 11.00 5.44 -20.18
C SER A 254 10.06 4.25 -20.43
N ILE A 255 9.47 3.67 -19.40
CA ILE A 255 8.48 2.59 -19.55
C ILE A 255 7.23 3.09 -20.28
N VAL A 256 6.70 4.27 -19.92
CA VAL A 256 5.57 4.89 -20.65
C VAL A 256 5.92 5.15 -22.11
N TYR A 257 7.10 5.74 -22.37
CA TYR A 257 7.58 6.01 -23.71
C TYR A 257 7.70 4.73 -24.55
N LYS A 258 8.35 3.69 -24.00
CA LYS A 258 8.47 2.37 -24.63
C LYS A 258 7.10 1.74 -24.90
N ALA A 259 6.15 1.83 -23.97
CA ALA A 259 4.82 1.28 -24.11
C ALA A 259 4.01 1.94 -25.25
N VAL A 260 4.14 3.27 -25.40
CA VAL A 260 3.54 4.01 -26.54
C VAL A 260 4.22 3.63 -27.86
N CYS A 261 5.56 3.57 -27.88
CA CYS A 261 6.32 3.15 -29.06
C CYS A 261 5.94 1.75 -29.51
N HIS A 262 5.79 0.81 -28.59
CA HIS A 262 5.40 -0.57 -28.86
C HIS A 262 4.05 -0.64 -29.61
N ARG A 263 3.04 0.10 -29.14
CA ARG A 263 1.71 0.15 -29.79
C ARG A 263 1.76 0.65 -31.23
N LEU A 264 2.74 1.49 -31.53
CA LEU A 264 2.96 2.07 -32.84
C LEU A 264 3.96 1.30 -33.71
N GLY A 265 4.37 0.10 -33.29
CA GLY A 265 5.25 -0.79 -34.03
C GLY A 265 6.74 -0.42 -33.99
N LEU A 266 7.17 0.27 -32.93
CA LEU A 266 8.56 0.64 -32.69
C LEU A 266 9.14 -0.22 -31.57
N LEU A 267 10.21 -0.97 -31.86
CA LEU A 267 10.94 -1.76 -30.88
C LEU A 267 12.01 -0.90 -30.21
N LEU A 268 11.94 -0.78 -28.89
CA LEU A 268 12.95 -0.18 -28.03
C LEU A 268 13.45 -1.20 -27.01
N GLU A 269 14.74 -1.27 -26.85
CA GLU A 269 15.40 -2.13 -25.87
C GLU A 269 15.80 -1.34 -24.61
N PRO A 270 15.51 -1.85 -23.42
CA PRO A 270 15.97 -1.23 -22.18
C PRO A 270 17.47 -1.47 -21.99
N VAL A 271 18.19 -0.46 -21.56
CA VAL A 271 19.62 -0.51 -21.20
C VAL A 271 19.79 0.00 -19.78
N ASN A 272 20.32 -0.88 -18.92
CA ASN A 272 20.52 -0.60 -17.50
C ASN A 272 21.90 0.03 -17.26
N TYR A 273 22.12 1.23 -17.83
CA TYR A 273 23.37 1.94 -17.68
C TYR A 273 23.59 2.37 -16.21
N PRO A 274 24.84 2.34 -15.69
CA PRO A 274 25.12 2.83 -14.34
C PRO A 274 24.64 4.28 -14.16
N CYS A 275 23.91 4.53 -13.07
CA CYS A 275 23.25 5.81 -12.73
C CYS A 275 22.14 6.27 -13.68
N TYR A 276 22.04 5.78 -14.91
CA TYR A 276 21.06 6.18 -15.90
C TYR A 276 20.28 4.98 -16.43
N PHE A 277 19.00 5.15 -16.66
CA PHE A 277 18.17 4.20 -17.40
C PHE A 277 17.88 4.80 -18.78
N VAL A 278 18.21 4.09 -19.83
CA VAL A 278 18.05 4.54 -21.22
C VAL A 278 17.35 3.51 -22.08
N LEU A 279 16.76 3.97 -23.17
CA LEU A 279 16.14 3.12 -24.19
C LEU A 279 17.01 3.19 -25.47
N ARG A 280 17.29 2.04 -26.04
CA ARG A 280 18.03 1.91 -27.29
C ARG A 280 17.06 1.53 -28.41
N TRP A 281 17.14 2.24 -29.52
CA TRP A 281 16.52 1.84 -30.76
C TRP A 281 17.58 1.21 -31.69
N LYS A 282 17.33 -0.01 -32.17
CA LYS A 282 18.13 -0.65 -33.20
C LYS A 282 17.64 -0.18 -34.56
N ILE A 283 18.52 0.40 -35.36
CA ILE A 283 18.24 0.79 -36.74
C ILE A 283 18.24 -0.48 -37.59
N PRO A 284 17.15 -0.78 -38.32
CA PRO A 284 17.10 -1.94 -39.21
C PRO A 284 18.24 -1.90 -40.23
N GLY A 285 19.01 -2.99 -40.35
CA GLY A 285 20.12 -3.12 -41.32
C GLY A 285 21.44 -2.45 -40.93
N GLU A 286 21.54 -1.78 -39.80
CA GLU A 286 22.83 -1.38 -39.22
C GLU A 286 23.28 -2.42 -38.19
N GLU A 287 24.20 -3.30 -38.57
CA GLU A 287 25.06 -3.97 -37.57
C GLU A 287 25.80 -2.90 -36.79
N LEU A 288 25.95 -3.07 -35.46
CA LEU A 288 26.74 -2.17 -34.63
C LEU A 288 28.13 -2.03 -35.29
N ARG A 289 28.35 -0.99 -36.09
CA ARG A 289 29.68 -0.66 -36.56
C ARG A 289 30.49 -0.34 -35.31
N GLU A 290 31.49 -1.15 -35.04
CA GLU A 290 32.57 -0.86 -34.10
C GLU A 290 33.06 0.56 -34.34
N GLY A 291 32.50 1.51 -33.63
CA GLY A 291 32.90 2.90 -33.75
C GLY A 291 34.27 3.09 -33.14
N ARG A 292 35.30 3.01 -33.99
CA ARG A 292 36.63 3.54 -33.68
C ARG A 292 36.53 5.04 -33.41
N THR A 293 36.14 5.39 -32.19
CA THR A 293 36.42 6.72 -31.64
C THR A 293 37.63 6.60 -30.75
N ALA A 294 38.69 7.30 -31.18
CA ALA A 294 40.01 7.28 -30.56
C ALA A 294 39.94 7.46 -29.04
N GLY A 295 40.47 6.51 -28.29
CA GLY A 295 41.01 6.73 -26.96
C GLY A 295 40.15 6.44 -25.73
N VAL A 296 38.92 5.90 -25.84
CA VAL A 296 38.18 5.38 -24.67
C VAL A 296 37.66 3.99 -25.04
N GLU A 297 38.17 2.95 -24.40
CA GLU A 297 37.53 1.64 -24.37
C GLU A 297 36.12 1.82 -23.76
N LYS A 298 35.15 2.03 -24.62
CA LYS A 298 33.74 1.94 -24.19
C LYS A 298 33.46 0.48 -23.96
N ASP A 299 33.30 0.11 -22.70
CA ASP A 299 32.86 -1.22 -22.33
C ASP A 299 31.47 -1.45 -22.97
N GLU A 300 31.44 -2.16 -24.10
CA GLU A 300 30.23 -2.47 -24.86
C GLU A 300 29.21 -3.25 -24.01
N SER A 301 29.67 -3.93 -22.96
CA SER A 301 28.85 -4.63 -22.02
C SER A 301 27.87 -3.69 -21.28
N LEU A 302 28.27 -2.42 -21.07
CA LEU A 302 27.41 -1.40 -20.43
C LEU A 302 26.25 -0.94 -21.29
N LEU A 303 26.30 -1.15 -22.58
CA LEU A 303 25.24 -0.79 -23.54
C LEU A 303 24.39 -2.00 -23.94
N ALA A 304 24.65 -3.17 -23.38
CA ALA A 304 23.85 -4.36 -23.65
C ALA A 304 22.37 -4.16 -23.20
N SER A 305 21.46 -4.75 -23.97
CA SER A 305 20.06 -4.81 -23.56
C SER A 305 19.94 -5.59 -22.26
N CYS A 306 19.13 -5.10 -21.32
CA CYS A 306 18.90 -5.78 -20.06
C CYS A 306 17.55 -6.53 -20.07
N GLU A 307 17.50 -7.61 -19.33
CA GLU A 307 16.27 -8.38 -19.14
C GLU A 307 15.26 -7.62 -18.27
N PRO A 308 13.94 -7.89 -18.44
CA PRO A 308 12.89 -7.26 -17.65
C PRO A 308 13.10 -7.37 -16.13
N MET A 309 13.58 -8.53 -15.67
CA MET A 309 13.90 -8.76 -14.26
C MET A 309 14.89 -7.73 -13.69
N GLN A 310 15.94 -7.38 -14.43
CA GLN A 310 16.93 -6.39 -13.98
C GLN A 310 16.31 -4.99 -13.85
N VAL A 311 15.36 -4.66 -14.74
CA VAL A 311 14.59 -3.41 -14.68
C VAL A 311 13.72 -3.38 -13.43
N PHE A 312 12.97 -4.45 -13.15
CA PHE A 312 12.12 -4.54 -11.96
C PHE A 312 12.92 -4.46 -10.67
N GLN A 313 14.04 -5.14 -10.58
CA GLN A 313 14.95 -5.02 -9.43
C GLN A 313 15.45 -3.58 -9.23
N ARG A 314 15.78 -2.86 -10.32
CA ARG A 314 16.16 -1.45 -10.24
C ARG A 314 15.01 -0.57 -9.75
N MET A 315 13.79 -0.80 -10.24
CA MET A 315 12.60 -0.07 -9.77
C MET A 315 12.36 -0.28 -8.27
N ILE A 316 12.47 -1.53 -7.79
CA ILE A 316 12.33 -1.85 -6.37
C ILE A 316 13.42 -1.17 -5.54
N ARG A 317 14.69 -1.20 -5.97
CA ARG A 317 15.78 -0.50 -5.28
C ARG A 317 15.54 1.01 -5.19
N ASN A 318 14.97 1.63 -6.24
CA ASN A 318 14.58 3.04 -6.18
C ASN A 318 13.54 3.29 -5.09
N ILE A 319 12.53 2.41 -4.93
CA ILE A 319 11.52 2.51 -3.86
C ILE A 319 12.14 2.27 -2.48
N MET A 320 13.07 1.30 -2.35
CA MET A 320 13.80 1.09 -1.09
C MET A 320 14.62 2.35 -0.70
N ASN A 321 15.24 3.02 -1.68
CA ASN A 321 15.94 4.28 -1.43
C ASN A 321 14.99 5.40 -0.98
N VAL A 322 13.77 5.47 -1.54
CA VAL A 322 12.72 6.40 -1.07
C VAL A 322 12.44 6.15 0.41
N ALA A 323 12.21 4.90 0.81
CA ALA A 323 11.94 4.52 2.20
C ALA A 323 13.09 4.89 3.15
N GLN A 324 14.34 4.74 2.71
CA GLN A 324 15.53 5.08 3.51
C GLN A 324 15.71 6.59 3.70
N MET A 325 15.36 7.40 2.68
CA MET A 325 15.53 8.86 2.73
C MET A 325 14.45 9.56 3.58
N GLN A 326 13.27 8.98 3.72
CA GLN A 326 12.18 9.55 4.50
C GLN A 326 12.32 9.38 6.01
N SER A 327 13.35 8.70 6.50
CA SER A 327 13.88 8.60 7.90
C SER A 327 12.89 8.45 9.07
N GLN A 328 11.62 8.18 8.82
CA GLN A 328 10.64 7.86 9.87
C GLN A 328 10.47 6.33 9.93
N ILE A 329 10.39 5.77 11.14
CA ILE A 329 10.17 4.32 11.37
C ILE A 329 8.92 3.81 10.64
N PHE A 330 7.95 4.69 10.43
CA PHE A 330 6.72 4.42 9.70
C PHE A 330 6.98 4.04 8.23
N ASP A 331 7.77 4.82 7.52
CA ASP A 331 8.07 4.62 6.10
C ASP A 331 8.87 3.33 5.83
N LEU A 332 9.67 2.92 6.83
CA LEU A 332 10.46 1.70 6.72
C LEU A 332 9.56 0.45 6.60
N MET A 333 8.46 0.41 7.35
CA MET A 333 7.54 -0.74 7.32
C MET A 333 6.57 -0.68 6.13
N GLU A 334 6.09 0.50 5.77
CA GLU A 334 5.12 0.65 4.69
C GLU A 334 5.73 0.50 3.29
N LEU A 335 7.00 0.82 3.13
CA LEU A 335 7.66 0.79 1.83
C LEU A 335 8.79 -0.22 1.75
N PHE A 336 9.67 -0.25 2.75
CA PHE A 336 10.88 -1.08 2.68
C PHE A 336 10.55 -2.57 2.85
N CYS A 337 9.61 -2.92 3.73
CA CYS A 337 9.16 -4.29 3.92
C CYS A 337 8.49 -4.85 2.65
N PRO A 338 7.44 -4.23 2.08
CA PRO A 338 6.85 -4.69 0.82
C PRO A 338 7.84 -4.70 -0.36
N ALA A 339 8.80 -3.78 -0.40
CA ALA A 339 9.86 -3.78 -1.41
C ALA A 339 10.77 -5.01 -1.28
N THR A 340 11.14 -5.36 -0.04
CA THR A 340 11.96 -6.55 0.23
C THR A 340 11.17 -7.84 -0.04
N GLU A 341 9.87 -7.89 0.30
CA GLU A 341 8.98 -9.01 -0.04
C GLU A 341 8.91 -9.23 -1.56
N LEU A 342 8.68 -8.15 -2.33
CA LEU A 342 8.65 -8.24 -3.78
C LEU A 342 10.01 -8.65 -4.35
N MET A 343 11.11 -8.16 -3.79
CA MET A 343 12.45 -8.59 -4.19
C MET A 343 12.66 -10.09 -3.93
N CYS A 344 12.23 -10.62 -2.77
CA CYS A 344 12.25 -12.06 -2.49
C CYS A 344 11.41 -12.88 -3.47
N LEU A 345 10.27 -12.33 -3.91
CA LEU A 345 9.42 -12.98 -4.91
C LEU A 345 10.13 -13.07 -6.27
N LEU A 346 10.81 -12.00 -6.69
CA LEU A 346 11.50 -11.93 -7.98
C LEU A 346 12.81 -12.75 -8.00
N ILE A 347 13.55 -12.80 -6.90
CA ILE A 347 14.80 -13.53 -6.76
C ILE A 347 14.79 -14.46 -5.54
N PRO A 348 13.97 -15.52 -5.57
CA PRO A 348 13.74 -16.37 -4.41
C PRO A 348 14.96 -17.16 -3.92
N THR A 349 16.04 -17.20 -4.72
CA THR A 349 17.30 -17.86 -4.39
C THR A 349 18.34 -16.94 -3.74
N ASP A 350 18.11 -15.63 -3.70
CA ASP A 350 19.03 -14.68 -3.08
C ASP A 350 18.94 -14.74 -1.55
N ARG A 351 19.94 -15.37 -0.93
CA ARG A 351 20.02 -15.56 0.51
C ARG A 351 20.05 -14.22 1.27
N ASN A 352 20.76 -13.21 0.76
CA ASN A 352 20.90 -11.93 1.44
C ASN A 352 19.56 -11.21 1.55
N VAL A 353 18.74 -11.26 0.48
CA VAL A 353 17.41 -10.66 0.47
C VAL A 353 16.47 -11.42 1.41
N GLN A 354 16.54 -12.76 1.44
CA GLN A 354 15.78 -13.57 2.38
C GLN A 354 16.13 -13.24 3.84
N GLU A 355 17.42 -13.20 4.18
CA GLU A 355 17.89 -12.84 5.53
C GLU A 355 17.46 -11.42 5.91
N LEU A 356 17.53 -10.46 5.00
CA LEU A 356 17.08 -9.09 5.22
C LEU A 356 15.57 -9.07 5.57
N LEU A 357 14.75 -9.79 4.82
CA LEU A 357 13.30 -9.86 5.08
C LEU A 357 12.99 -10.46 6.44
N LEU A 358 13.66 -11.56 6.83
CA LEU A 358 13.46 -12.16 8.15
C LEU A 358 13.84 -11.21 9.29
N ARG A 359 14.93 -10.45 9.13
CA ARG A 359 15.33 -9.43 10.12
C ARG A 359 14.30 -8.30 10.22
N ILE A 360 13.73 -7.85 9.09
CA ILE A 360 12.66 -6.84 9.07
C ILE A 360 11.43 -7.38 9.83
N TYR A 361 10.96 -8.57 9.51
CA TYR A 361 9.82 -9.18 10.19
C TYR A 361 10.05 -9.35 11.69
N TYR A 362 11.23 -9.83 12.08
CA TYR A 362 11.59 -10.05 13.47
C TYR A 362 11.68 -8.75 14.28
N SER A 363 12.37 -7.73 13.74
CA SER A 363 12.48 -6.42 14.39
C SER A 363 11.13 -5.72 14.55
N SER A 364 10.24 -5.92 13.59
CA SER A 364 8.90 -5.33 13.56
C SER A 364 7.84 -6.20 14.25
N LYS A 365 8.22 -7.40 14.68
CA LYS A 365 7.34 -8.36 15.39
C LYS A 365 6.10 -8.77 14.56
N VAL A 366 6.29 -9.00 13.28
CA VAL A 366 5.25 -9.38 12.32
C VAL A 366 5.58 -10.71 11.64
N HIS A 367 4.59 -11.40 11.08
CA HIS A 367 4.74 -12.61 10.26
C HIS A 367 5.62 -13.70 10.91
N PHE A 368 5.39 -13.99 12.18
CA PHE A 368 6.20 -14.97 12.94
C PHE A 368 6.22 -16.36 12.30
N ASP A 369 5.14 -16.81 11.68
CA ASP A 369 5.05 -18.03 10.90
C ASP A 369 6.02 -18.04 9.72
N ARG A 370 6.11 -16.94 8.97
CA ARG A 370 7.05 -16.78 7.85
C ARG A 370 8.49 -16.75 8.33
N ILE A 371 8.75 -16.16 9.52
CA ILE A 371 10.08 -16.19 10.14
C ILE A 371 10.46 -17.63 10.46
N VAL A 372 9.58 -18.40 11.10
CA VAL A 372 9.82 -19.81 11.45
C VAL A 372 10.16 -20.64 10.19
N ILE A 373 9.36 -20.50 9.12
CA ILE A 373 9.59 -21.20 7.84
C ILE A 373 10.92 -20.77 7.22
N GLY A 374 11.21 -19.48 7.17
CA GLY A 374 12.42 -18.91 6.60
C GLY A 374 13.68 -19.32 7.37
N CYS A 375 13.66 -19.22 8.72
CA CYS A 375 14.78 -19.64 9.57
C CYS A 375 15.08 -21.12 9.39
N ARG A 376 14.06 -22.00 9.39
CA ARG A 376 14.26 -23.44 9.15
C ARG A 376 14.90 -23.71 7.79
N ARG A 377 14.48 -22.98 6.74
CA ARG A 377 15.08 -23.09 5.39
C ARG A 377 16.55 -22.66 5.38
N LEU A 378 16.89 -21.55 6.03
CA LEU A 378 18.28 -21.05 6.08
C LEU A 378 19.18 -21.93 6.97
N LEU A 379 18.67 -22.45 8.07
CA LEU A 379 19.39 -23.38 8.95
C LEU A 379 19.68 -24.72 8.26
N ALA A 380 18.81 -25.18 7.35
CA ALA A 380 19.08 -26.35 6.52
C ALA A 380 20.29 -26.16 5.56
N GLN A 381 20.68 -24.92 5.28
CA GLN A 381 21.84 -24.58 4.45
C GLN A 381 23.13 -24.37 5.26
N GLY A 382 23.03 -24.22 6.60
CA GLY A 382 24.17 -24.07 7.51
C GLY A 382 23.76 -23.46 8.86
N PRO A 383 24.51 -23.74 9.91
CA PRO A 383 24.20 -23.26 11.26
C PRO A 383 24.33 -21.73 11.35
N SER A 384 23.43 -21.11 12.13
CA SER A 384 23.44 -19.67 12.40
C SER A 384 22.80 -19.40 13.77
N PRO A 385 23.58 -18.97 14.78
CA PRO A 385 23.05 -18.66 16.10
C PRO A 385 21.90 -17.64 16.08
N LEU A 386 21.96 -16.65 15.20
CA LEU A 386 20.91 -15.65 15.03
C LEU A 386 19.59 -16.29 14.57
N HIS A 387 19.64 -17.18 13.57
CA HIS A 387 18.43 -17.83 13.07
C HIS A 387 17.87 -18.87 14.07
N GLU A 388 18.70 -19.49 14.88
CA GLU A 388 18.28 -20.38 15.97
C GLU A 388 17.53 -19.59 17.06
N GLU A 389 18.06 -18.43 17.48
CA GLU A 389 17.41 -17.54 18.44
C GLU A 389 16.05 -17.03 17.88
N MET A 390 16.04 -16.48 16.66
CA MET A 390 14.82 -16.00 16.02
C MET A 390 13.76 -17.11 15.91
N LEU A 391 14.17 -18.34 15.58
CA LEU A 391 13.28 -19.49 15.47
C LEU A 391 12.64 -19.82 16.81
N SER A 392 13.46 -19.96 17.87
CA SER A 392 12.99 -20.28 19.22
C SER A 392 12.00 -19.24 19.75
N ASP A 393 12.34 -17.96 19.60
CA ASP A 393 11.48 -16.87 20.06
C ASP A 393 10.15 -16.82 19.32
N CYS A 394 10.18 -16.99 17.98
CA CYS A 394 8.97 -16.95 17.16
C CYS A 394 8.05 -18.15 17.39
N GLU A 395 8.61 -19.36 17.63
CA GLU A 395 7.81 -20.55 17.97
C GLU A 395 7.10 -20.36 19.32
N GLN A 396 7.78 -19.74 20.31
CA GLN A 396 7.17 -19.42 21.60
C GLN A 396 6.03 -18.39 21.46
N ILE A 397 6.24 -17.35 20.63
CA ILE A 397 5.21 -16.33 20.38
C ILE A 397 3.99 -16.93 19.68
N LEU A 398 4.17 -17.78 18.67
CA LEU A 398 3.07 -18.44 17.95
C LEU A 398 2.26 -19.37 18.87
N LYS A 399 2.93 -20.07 19.78
CA LYS A 399 2.25 -20.88 20.81
C LYS A 399 1.31 -20.03 21.66
N ASN A 400 1.78 -18.85 22.08
CA ASN A 400 1.01 -17.94 22.94
C ASN A 400 -0.11 -17.19 22.17
N GLN A 401 0.00 -17.04 20.83
CA GLN A 401 -1.04 -16.42 20.00
C GLN A 401 -2.31 -17.27 19.84
N ASN A 402 -2.20 -18.57 20.02
CA ASN A 402 -3.36 -19.49 19.98
C ASN A 402 -4.17 -19.49 21.28
N GLU A 403 -3.73 -18.73 22.31
CA GLU A 403 -4.51 -18.56 23.53
C GLU A 403 -5.68 -17.59 23.29
N SER A 404 -6.79 -17.82 23.99
CA SER A 404 -7.98 -16.96 23.90
C SER A 404 -7.64 -15.51 24.27
N PRO A 405 -8.28 -14.51 23.62
CA PRO A 405 -8.07 -13.10 23.96
C PRO A 405 -8.23 -12.86 25.46
N LYS A 406 -7.30 -12.13 26.06
CA LYS A 406 -7.39 -11.78 27.47
C LYS A 406 -8.60 -10.89 27.71
N PRO A 407 -9.35 -11.08 28.82
CA PRO A 407 -10.48 -10.22 29.11
C PRO A 407 -10.03 -8.75 29.30
N ILE A 408 -10.84 -7.81 28.83
CA ILE A 408 -10.58 -6.39 29.04
C ILE A 408 -10.79 -6.09 30.53
N ILE A 409 -9.76 -5.56 31.18
CA ILE A 409 -9.85 -5.14 32.59
C ILE A 409 -10.28 -3.67 32.61
N PRO A 410 -11.46 -3.34 33.20
CA PRO A 410 -11.92 -1.98 33.32
C PRO A 410 -10.99 -1.11 34.18
N ASN A 411 -10.65 0.07 33.70
CA ASN A 411 -9.91 1.07 34.46
C ASN A 411 -10.86 1.82 35.40
N GLN A 412 -10.59 1.77 36.69
CA GLN A 412 -11.34 2.51 37.69
C GLN A 412 -10.93 3.98 37.70
N ARG A 413 -11.87 4.87 37.39
CA ARG A 413 -11.69 6.31 37.38
C ARG A 413 -11.64 6.87 38.82
N ASN A 414 -10.88 7.94 39.03
CA ASN A 414 -10.94 8.77 40.24
C ASN A 414 -11.30 10.23 39.86
N ARG A 415 -11.55 11.08 40.85
CA ARG A 415 -11.98 12.48 40.63
C ARG A 415 -10.88 13.37 40.07
N GLU A 416 -9.62 12.96 40.09
CA GLU A 416 -8.47 13.73 39.62
C GLU A 416 -8.36 13.70 38.09
N ILE A 417 -8.96 12.68 37.45
CA ILE A 417 -8.95 12.52 36.00
C ILE A 417 -10.02 13.45 35.40
N ALA A 418 -9.61 14.58 34.84
CA ALA A 418 -10.51 15.62 34.37
C ALA A 418 -11.15 15.32 33.01
N TYR A 419 -10.45 14.61 32.13
CA TYR A 419 -10.88 14.37 30.75
C TYR A 419 -11.19 12.89 30.48
N ALA A 420 -11.99 12.64 29.46
CA ALA A 420 -12.46 11.32 29.08
C ALA A 420 -12.02 10.93 27.67
N THR A 421 -12.05 9.63 27.36
CA THR A 421 -11.82 9.09 26.00
C THR A 421 -12.83 9.67 25.01
N GLY A 422 -12.38 9.97 23.79
CA GLY A 422 -13.17 10.55 22.73
C GLY A 422 -13.22 12.07 22.69
N LEU A 423 -12.73 12.77 23.72
CA LEU A 423 -12.64 14.23 23.69
C LEU A 423 -11.54 14.68 22.72
N VAL A 424 -11.87 15.66 21.87
CA VAL A 424 -10.89 16.36 21.03
C VAL A 424 -10.23 17.45 21.86
N MET A 425 -8.90 17.37 21.95
CA MET A 425 -8.08 18.20 22.83
C MET A 425 -7.09 19.04 22.03
N GLN A 426 -6.70 20.17 22.61
CA GLN A 426 -5.57 20.97 22.15
C GLN A 426 -4.46 20.95 23.20
N HIS A 427 -3.20 20.77 22.77
CA HIS A 427 -2.06 20.89 23.68
C HIS A 427 -1.66 22.35 23.87
N LYS A 428 -1.76 22.87 25.10
CA LYS A 428 -1.57 24.29 25.44
C LYS A 428 -0.23 24.88 24.99
N ARG A 429 0.86 24.10 25.08
CA ARG A 429 2.21 24.56 24.75
C ARG A 429 2.58 24.38 23.29
N TYR A 430 2.17 23.27 22.69
CA TYR A 430 2.59 22.88 21.31
C TYR A 430 1.49 23.06 20.28
N HIS A 431 0.29 23.46 20.71
CA HIS A 431 -0.87 23.81 19.87
C HIS A 431 -1.32 22.74 18.86
N TYR A 432 -0.93 21.48 19.06
CA TYR A 432 -1.45 20.40 18.23
C TYR A 432 -2.83 19.94 18.70
N THR A 433 -3.66 19.51 17.75
CA THR A 433 -4.97 18.90 18.01
C THR A 433 -4.82 17.39 18.10
N CYS A 434 -5.52 16.78 19.04
CA CYS A 434 -5.47 15.34 19.29
C CYS A 434 -6.78 14.82 19.88
N VAL A 435 -6.96 13.49 19.92
CA VAL A 435 -8.08 12.83 20.61
C VAL A 435 -7.57 11.87 21.67
N ILE A 436 -8.22 11.89 22.84
CA ILE A 436 -7.88 10.98 23.95
C ILE A 436 -8.42 9.57 23.65
N PHE A 437 -7.54 8.55 23.66
CA PHE A 437 -7.94 7.15 23.58
C PHE A 437 -7.61 6.33 24.85
N GLY A 438 -7.03 6.97 25.86
CA GLY A 438 -6.77 6.34 27.15
C GLY A 438 -6.14 7.29 28.15
N TRP A 439 -6.13 6.87 29.41
CA TRP A 439 -5.54 7.64 30.49
C TRP A 439 -4.94 6.74 31.59
N ASP A 440 -3.98 7.29 32.30
CA ASP A 440 -3.37 6.76 33.51
C ASP A 440 -3.51 7.75 34.65
N LYS A 441 -3.69 7.25 35.88
CA LYS A 441 -3.84 8.09 37.09
C LYS A 441 -2.55 8.88 37.38
N GLU A 442 -1.41 8.31 37.05
CA GLU A 442 -0.07 8.90 37.19
C GLU A 442 0.78 8.48 35.97
N CYS A 443 1.91 9.16 35.76
CA CYS A 443 2.84 8.82 34.70
C CYS A 443 3.39 7.39 34.86
N LYS A 444 3.13 6.52 33.87
CA LYS A 444 3.65 5.14 33.86
C LYS A 444 4.97 4.98 33.09
N MET A 445 5.52 6.07 32.54
CA MET A 445 6.74 6.00 31.75
C MET A 445 8.00 5.87 32.61
N PRO A 446 9.04 5.18 32.12
CA PRO A 446 10.30 5.02 32.84
C PRO A 446 10.99 6.36 33.19
N ALA A 447 11.78 6.38 34.26
CA ALA A 447 12.48 7.59 34.71
C ALA A 447 13.38 8.24 33.65
N ALA A 448 13.96 7.44 32.72
CA ALA A 448 14.74 7.95 31.61
C ALA A 448 13.88 8.78 30.62
N TRP A 449 12.66 8.31 30.33
CA TRP A 449 11.68 9.02 29.50
C TRP A 449 11.22 10.31 30.19
N VAL A 450 10.89 10.24 31.49
CA VAL A 450 10.48 11.38 32.31
C VAL A 450 11.52 12.51 32.27
N ARG A 451 12.81 12.17 32.38
CA ARG A 451 13.92 13.13 32.26
C ARG A 451 14.03 13.71 30.86
N ARG A 452 14.00 12.85 29.82
CA ARG A 452 14.14 13.27 28.41
C ARG A 452 13.01 14.20 27.98
N MET A 453 11.79 13.92 28.41
CA MET A 453 10.60 14.70 28.07
C MET A 453 10.36 15.91 28.99
N GLY A 454 11.23 16.13 29.98
CA GLY A 454 11.14 17.27 30.85
C GLY A 454 9.93 17.28 31.81
N VAL A 455 9.33 16.12 32.07
CA VAL A 455 8.16 15.99 32.97
C VAL A 455 8.44 16.50 34.38
N HIS A 456 9.69 16.42 34.81
CA HIS A 456 10.12 16.96 36.13
C HIS A 456 9.97 18.49 36.25
N ASN A 457 9.83 19.20 35.13
CA ASN A 457 9.62 20.67 35.07
C ASN A 457 8.14 21.05 35.13
N LEU A 458 7.22 20.09 35.05
CA LEU A 458 5.79 20.32 35.17
C LEU A 458 5.41 20.64 36.61
N GLN A 459 4.30 21.39 36.80
CA GLN A 459 3.82 21.78 38.12
C GLN A 459 3.53 20.55 39.02
N TYR A 460 2.82 19.58 38.48
CA TYR A 460 2.45 18.34 39.21
C TYR A 460 3.37 17.15 38.88
N LYS A 461 4.40 17.37 38.08
CA LYS A 461 5.42 16.36 37.71
C LYS A 461 4.75 15.07 37.20
N THR A 462 5.15 13.92 37.78
CA THR A 462 4.58 12.60 37.47
C THR A 462 3.30 12.27 38.22
N LYS A 463 2.94 13.07 39.26
CA LYS A 463 1.79 12.85 40.15
C LYS A 463 0.56 13.60 39.67
N GLN A 464 0.17 13.38 38.44
CA GLN A 464 -1.04 13.89 37.79
C GLN A 464 -1.49 12.88 36.75
N PRO A 465 -2.75 12.92 36.30
CA PRO A 465 -3.19 12.11 35.19
C PRO A 465 -2.42 12.39 33.89
N PHE A 466 -2.16 11.32 33.13
CA PHE A 466 -1.56 11.37 31.81
C PHE A 466 -2.49 10.70 30.80
N TYR A 467 -2.53 11.23 29.59
CA TYR A 467 -3.42 10.80 28.53
C TYR A 467 -2.66 10.26 27.33
N ASN A 468 -3.10 9.12 26.85
CA ASN A 468 -2.70 8.59 25.56
C ASN A 468 -3.54 9.26 24.47
N VAL A 469 -2.90 9.93 23.52
CA VAL A 469 -3.57 10.73 22.50
C VAL A 469 -3.10 10.39 21.10
N LEU A 470 -4.06 10.38 20.15
CA LEU A 470 -3.80 10.33 18.71
C LEU A 470 -3.71 11.76 18.19
N VAL A 471 -2.62 12.10 17.50
CA VAL A 471 -2.38 13.46 17.00
C VAL A 471 -2.62 13.51 15.49
N TYR A 472 -3.06 14.65 14.98
CA TYR A 472 -3.37 14.84 13.55
C TYR A 472 -2.18 14.61 12.61
N ASP A 473 -0.94 14.64 13.14
CA ASP A 473 0.29 14.35 12.40
C ASP A 473 0.60 12.84 12.26
N GLY A 474 -0.32 11.97 12.69
CA GLY A 474 -0.18 10.51 12.68
C GLY A 474 0.62 9.96 13.85
N SER A 475 1.05 10.78 14.82
CA SER A 475 1.83 10.34 15.97
C SER A 475 0.95 9.98 17.18
N HIS A 476 1.40 8.98 17.95
CA HIS A 476 0.90 8.69 19.29
C HIS A 476 1.70 9.48 20.31
N ARG A 477 1.03 10.19 21.19
CA ARG A 477 1.70 10.94 22.27
C ARG A 477 1.11 10.62 23.62
N TYR A 478 1.91 10.89 24.65
CA TYR A 478 1.55 10.73 26.05
C TYR A 478 1.67 12.08 26.75
N ALA A 479 0.54 12.70 27.08
CA ALA A 479 0.45 14.09 27.51
C ALA A 479 -0.05 14.21 28.95
N ALA A 480 0.61 15.09 29.73
CA ALA A 480 0.19 15.43 31.09
C ALA A 480 -1.11 16.25 31.08
N GLN A 481 -1.99 16.04 32.06
CA GLN A 481 -3.28 16.73 32.18
C GLN A 481 -3.15 18.26 32.14
N GLU A 482 -2.18 18.84 32.86
CA GLU A 482 -1.97 20.28 32.92
C GLU A 482 -1.67 20.91 31.55
N ASN A 483 -1.15 20.12 30.60
CA ASN A 483 -0.81 20.56 29.24
C ASN A 483 -1.96 20.43 28.23
N LEU A 484 -3.09 19.85 28.61
CA LEU A 484 -4.23 19.64 27.72
C LEU A 484 -5.40 20.55 28.09
N GLU A 485 -6.17 20.92 27.09
CA GLU A 485 -7.47 21.55 27.21
C GLU A 485 -8.39 21.06 26.11
N VAL A 486 -9.71 21.06 26.36
CA VAL A 486 -10.69 20.70 25.33
C VAL A 486 -10.58 21.72 24.20
N ALA A 487 -10.50 21.27 22.96
CA ALA A 487 -10.38 22.15 21.79
C ALA A 487 -11.58 23.10 21.70
N SER A 488 -11.33 24.35 21.36
CA SER A 488 -12.38 25.37 21.18
C SER A 488 -13.19 25.16 19.90
N ASP A 489 -12.56 24.54 18.90
CA ASP A 489 -13.16 24.16 17.61
C ASP A 489 -12.79 22.68 17.32
N PRO A 490 -13.59 21.74 17.86
CA PRO A 490 -13.29 20.31 17.77
C PRO A 490 -13.60 19.76 16.38
N ASN A 491 -12.61 19.71 15.51
CA ASN A 491 -12.68 19.07 14.20
C ASN A 491 -12.22 17.61 14.25
N PRO A 492 -12.62 16.75 13.29
CA PRO A 492 -12.12 15.40 13.19
C PRO A 492 -10.59 15.34 13.11
N VAL A 493 -9.98 14.51 13.94
CA VAL A 493 -8.52 14.26 13.93
C VAL A 493 -8.21 13.21 12.88
N THR A 494 -7.46 13.56 11.86
CA THR A 494 -6.98 12.61 10.85
C THR A 494 -5.83 11.81 11.44
N HIS A 495 -6.08 10.52 11.72
CA HIS A 495 -5.05 9.61 12.24
C HIS A 495 -5.32 8.18 11.73
N PRO A 496 -4.28 7.42 11.29
CA PRO A 496 -4.47 6.08 10.73
C PRO A 496 -5.12 5.09 11.71
N ASP A 497 -4.91 5.23 13.02
CA ASP A 497 -5.47 4.34 14.03
C ASP A 497 -6.77 4.82 14.66
N ILE A 498 -7.41 5.85 14.10
CA ILE A 498 -8.64 6.41 14.70
C ILE A 498 -9.74 5.33 14.83
N GLY A 499 -9.94 4.51 13.79
CA GLY A 499 -10.94 3.45 13.78
C GLY A 499 -10.63 2.28 14.72
N LYS A 500 -9.36 2.12 15.18
CA LYS A 500 -9.02 1.11 16.19
C LYS A 500 -9.74 1.35 17.51
N TYR A 501 -10.03 2.61 17.85
CA TYR A 501 -10.54 3.04 19.13
C TYR A 501 -11.95 3.61 19.06
N PHE A 502 -12.34 4.18 17.93
CA PHE A 502 -13.58 4.93 17.80
C PHE A 502 -14.44 4.39 16.65
N LYS A 503 -15.75 4.33 16.91
CA LYS A 503 -16.73 3.87 15.91
C LYS A 503 -17.35 5.01 15.11
N GLU A 504 -17.38 6.25 15.66
CA GLU A 504 -18.12 7.37 15.08
C GLU A 504 -17.51 8.70 15.58
N PHE A 505 -17.57 9.75 14.74
CA PHE A 505 -17.35 11.13 15.15
C PHE A 505 -18.68 11.88 15.14
N ARG A 506 -19.07 12.49 16.26
CA ARG A 506 -20.29 13.28 16.41
C ARG A 506 -19.92 14.73 16.59
N GLU A 507 -19.96 15.51 15.51
CA GLU A 507 -19.76 16.96 15.46
C GLU A 507 -18.60 17.52 16.30
N THR A 508 -18.51 17.14 17.59
CA THR A 508 -17.59 17.71 18.57
C THR A 508 -16.67 16.67 19.25
N HIS A 509 -16.98 15.38 19.13
CA HIS A 509 -16.26 14.33 19.85
C HIS A 509 -16.39 12.97 19.18
N TYR A 510 -15.52 12.06 19.57
CA TYR A 510 -15.54 10.66 19.11
C TYR A 510 -16.32 9.78 20.09
N ILE A 511 -17.09 8.84 19.54
CA ILE A 511 -17.75 7.78 20.29
C ILE A 511 -16.81 6.57 20.32
N PRO A 512 -16.38 6.12 21.51
CA PRO A 512 -15.58 4.91 21.66
C PRO A 512 -16.26 3.68 21.06
N ASN A 513 -15.46 2.76 20.53
CA ASN A 513 -15.94 1.43 20.19
C ASN A 513 -16.24 0.61 21.46
N ASN A 514 -16.78 -0.60 21.29
CA ASN A 514 -17.22 -1.41 22.40
C ASN A 514 -16.07 -1.79 23.35
N GLU A 515 -14.90 -2.06 22.82
CA GLU A 515 -13.71 -2.47 23.57
C GLU A 515 -13.14 -1.31 24.41
N LEU A 516 -13.05 -0.12 23.81
CA LEU A 516 -12.59 1.07 24.52
C LEU A 516 -13.59 1.49 25.60
N GLN A 517 -14.89 1.35 25.32
CA GLN A 517 -15.95 1.62 26.30
C GLN A 517 -15.91 0.63 27.49
N GLN A 518 -15.64 -0.66 27.23
CA GLN A 518 -15.44 -1.66 28.28
C GLN A 518 -14.19 -1.36 29.12
N GLN A 519 -13.14 -0.83 28.49
CA GLN A 519 -11.90 -0.47 29.20
C GLN A 519 -12.07 0.79 30.05
N TYR A 520 -12.91 1.74 29.64
CA TYR A 520 -13.16 3.02 30.33
C TYR A 520 -14.68 3.26 30.55
N PRO A 521 -15.35 2.42 31.34
CA PRO A 521 -16.83 2.44 31.46
C PRO A 521 -17.38 3.74 32.06
N ASP A 522 -16.60 4.42 32.92
CA ASP A 522 -17.01 5.63 33.63
C ASP A 522 -16.73 6.93 32.83
N ASP A 523 -16.27 6.84 31.59
CA ASP A 523 -15.83 8.02 30.81
C ASP A 523 -16.99 8.78 30.16
N GLU A 524 -18.10 8.13 29.82
CA GLU A 524 -19.20 8.78 29.11
C GLU A 524 -19.84 9.95 29.89
N PRO A 525 -20.18 9.84 31.18
CA PRO A 525 -20.68 10.97 31.96
C PRO A 525 -19.71 12.15 32.00
N VAL A 526 -18.42 11.88 32.15
CA VAL A 526 -17.37 12.91 32.22
C VAL A 526 -17.17 13.58 30.86
N ARG A 527 -17.23 12.83 29.76
CA ARG A 527 -17.19 13.39 28.40
C ARG A 527 -18.37 14.35 28.19
N ASN A 528 -19.57 13.92 28.52
CA ASN A 528 -20.77 14.74 28.36
C ASN A 528 -20.72 16.01 29.23
N GLU A 529 -20.20 15.94 30.45
CA GLU A 529 -20.01 17.11 31.31
C GLU A 529 -19.02 18.12 30.72
N ASN A 530 -17.86 17.65 30.22
CA ASN A 530 -16.86 18.51 29.57
C ASN A 530 -17.44 19.23 28.32
N LEU A 531 -18.31 18.56 27.56
CA LEU A 531 -18.96 19.12 26.38
C LEU A 531 -20.04 20.13 26.75
N ARG A 532 -20.86 19.88 27.79
CA ARG A 532 -21.88 20.82 28.30
C ARG A 532 -21.27 22.12 28.80
N VAL A 533 -20.21 22.05 29.57
CA VAL A 533 -19.50 23.24 30.08
C VAL A 533 -19.05 24.16 28.94
N ARG A 534 -18.86 23.62 27.73
CA ARG A 534 -18.43 24.37 26.54
C ARG A 534 -19.55 24.66 25.54
N ASN A 535 -20.81 24.36 25.87
CA ASN A 535 -21.96 24.49 24.98
C ASN A 535 -21.85 23.67 23.68
N PHE A 536 -21.24 22.50 23.74
CA PHE A 536 -21.11 21.56 22.63
C PHE A 536 -22.16 20.43 22.65
N LEU A 537 -23.02 20.39 23.67
CA LEU A 537 -24.18 19.50 23.82
C LEU A 537 -25.43 20.28 24.12
#